data_63a896475abaf8072fad9e449b8f34b4
#
_entry.id   63a896475abaf8072fad9e449b8f34b4
#
_cell.length_a   1.000
_cell.length_b   1.000
_cell.length_c   1.000
_cell.angle_alpha   90.00
_cell.angle_beta   90.00
_cell.angle_gamma   90.00
#
_symmetry.space_group_name_H-M   'P 1'
#
loop_
_entity.id
_entity.type
_entity.pdbx_description
1 polymer ?
#
loop_
_entity_poly.entity_id
_entity_poly.type
_entity_poly.pdbx_seq_one_letter_code
_entity_poly.pdbx_strand_id
1 'polypeptide(L)'
;ADGTVMNDLLAQEKYPNQSWRGTQNTVADGQMVRTYGFAITESQMVETTGSPVAYHNLAYTKNALVLASRPLPKPEGFGGNFAVVNDPSIGLSVRTLFWYNADLGAHQLTIDLLFGVAVLDPRRIVELESF
;
A
#
# COMPACT_ATOMS: atom_id res chain seq x y z
N ALA A 1 3.31 2.13 -9.44
CA ALA A 1 3.14 2.21 -10.89
C ALA A 1 2.30 1.04 -11.35
N ASP A 2 1.55 1.23 -12.44
CA ASP A 2 0.85 0.17 -13.14
C ASP A 2 1.85 -0.76 -13.87
N GLY A 3 1.44 -2.03 -14.16
CA GLY A 3 2.27 -3.02 -14.84
C GLY A 3 2.66 -2.64 -16.27
N THR A 4 1.83 -1.89 -16.98
CA THR A 4 2.15 -1.39 -18.33
C THR A 4 3.32 -0.41 -18.30
N VAL A 5 3.31 0.55 -17.40
CA VAL A 5 4.41 1.53 -17.21
C VAL A 5 5.70 0.81 -16.81
N MET A 6 5.61 -0.21 -15.95
CA MET A 6 6.77 -1.00 -15.56
C MET A 6 7.37 -1.75 -16.75
N ASN A 7 6.53 -2.37 -17.59
CA ASN A 7 6.97 -3.07 -18.79
C ASN A 7 7.61 -2.13 -19.81
N ASP A 8 7.04 -0.94 -20.02
CA ASP A 8 7.59 0.07 -20.93
C ASP A 8 8.96 0.57 -20.47
N LEU A 9 9.12 0.77 -19.16
CA LEU A 9 10.41 1.15 -18.58
C LEU A 9 11.44 0.04 -18.70
N LEU A 10 11.05 -1.22 -18.51
CA LEU A 10 11.93 -2.38 -18.67
C LEU A 10 12.30 -2.64 -20.14
N ALA A 11 11.44 -2.29 -21.08
CA ALA A 11 11.70 -2.40 -22.51
C ALA A 11 12.74 -1.38 -23.02
N GLN A 12 12.94 -0.29 -22.31
CA GLN A 12 13.97 0.68 -22.67
C GLN A 12 15.35 0.21 -22.21
N GLU A 13 16.26 -0.05 -23.14
CA GLU A 13 17.61 -0.57 -22.91
C GLU A 13 18.39 0.21 -21.81
N LYS A 14 18.12 1.51 -21.68
CA LYS A 14 18.76 2.40 -20.72
C LYS A 14 18.50 2.01 -19.28
N TYR A 15 17.35 1.47 -18.94
CA TYR A 15 16.96 1.20 -17.56
C TYR A 15 17.39 -0.18 -17.04
N PRO A 16 17.26 -1.28 -17.78
CA PRO A 16 17.71 -2.59 -17.32
C PRO A 16 19.21 -2.83 -17.52
N ASN A 17 19.87 -2.12 -18.45
CA ASN A 17 21.25 -2.41 -18.82
C ASN A 17 22.25 -1.97 -17.74
N GLN A 18 23.05 -2.92 -17.27
CA GLN A 18 24.08 -2.73 -16.27
C GLN A 18 25.12 -1.64 -16.63
N SER A 19 25.47 -1.53 -17.93
CA SER A 19 26.45 -0.54 -18.42
C SER A 19 26.04 0.90 -18.16
N TRP A 20 24.74 1.15 -18.07
CA TRP A 20 24.19 2.48 -17.81
C TRP A 20 23.90 2.74 -16.32
N ARG A 21 23.72 1.70 -15.51
CA ARG A 21 23.33 1.81 -14.10
C ARG A 21 24.44 1.54 -13.11
N GLY A 22 25.49 0.83 -13.51
CA GLY A 22 26.60 0.48 -12.64
C GLY A 22 26.26 -0.55 -11.52
N THR A 23 25.07 -1.15 -11.55
CA THR A 23 24.61 -2.14 -10.55
C THR A 23 24.16 -3.43 -11.23
N GLN A 24 24.57 -4.57 -10.64
CA GLN A 24 24.35 -5.91 -11.17
C GLN A 24 22.95 -6.40 -10.98
N ASN A 25 22.01 -6.70 -11.21
CA ASN A 25 20.82 -7.50 -10.88
C ASN A 25 19.45 -6.96 -11.28
N THR A 26 19.35 -5.92 -12.08
CA THR A 26 18.02 -5.42 -12.48
C THR A 26 17.28 -6.38 -13.43
N VAL A 27 18.03 -7.13 -14.22
CA VAL A 27 17.46 -8.08 -15.23
C VAL A 27 17.12 -9.44 -14.60
N ALA A 28 17.86 -9.85 -13.56
CA ALA A 28 17.65 -11.14 -12.91
C ALA A 28 16.38 -11.17 -12.06
N ASP A 29 16.05 -10.05 -11.43
CA ASP A 29 14.93 -9.98 -10.49
C ASP A 29 13.64 -9.39 -11.10
N GLY A 30 13.68 -8.90 -12.34
CA GLY A 30 12.53 -8.27 -13.02
C GLY A 30 12.03 -7.00 -12.32
N GLN A 31 12.78 -6.46 -11.35
CA GLN A 31 12.39 -5.30 -10.55
C GLN A 31 13.30 -4.10 -10.82
N MET A 32 12.69 -2.95 -11.07
CA MET A 32 13.39 -1.68 -11.08
C MET A 32 13.57 -1.16 -9.66
N VAL A 33 14.76 -1.33 -9.08
CA VAL A 33 15.00 -0.94 -7.69
C VAL A 33 14.97 0.58 -7.50
N ARG A 34 15.58 1.36 -8.39
CA ARG A 34 15.57 2.84 -8.35
C ARG A 34 15.87 3.45 -9.71
N THR A 35 15.12 4.49 -10.07
CA THR A 35 15.37 5.29 -11.28
C THR A 35 15.21 6.76 -10.93
N TYR A 36 16.22 7.59 -11.24
CA TYR A 36 16.24 9.02 -10.91
C TYR A 36 15.95 9.33 -9.43
N GLY A 37 16.39 8.47 -8.51
CA GLY A 37 16.16 8.65 -7.07
C GLY A 37 14.83 8.11 -6.55
N PHE A 38 13.92 7.66 -7.42
CA PHE A 38 12.65 7.04 -7.04
C PHE A 38 12.77 5.52 -6.94
N ALA A 39 12.21 4.95 -5.89
CA ALA A 39 11.90 3.53 -5.81
C ALA A 39 10.58 3.29 -6.53
N ILE A 40 10.60 2.42 -7.55
CA ILE A 40 9.41 2.10 -8.31
C ILE A 40 8.82 0.81 -7.76
N THR A 41 7.56 0.85 -7.36
CA THR A 41 6.79 -0.31 -6.90
C THR A 41 5.60 -0.50 -7.81
N GLU A 42 5.43 -1.70 -8.32
CA GLU A 42 4.24 -2.10 -9.07
C GLU A 42 3.08 -2.41 -8.11
N SER A 43 1.86 -2.02 -8.49
CA SER A 43 0.65 -2.35 -7.76
C SER A 43 -0.51 -2.55 -8.74
N GLN A 44 -1.25 -3.62 -8.55
CA GLN A 44 -2.49 -3.89 -9.31
C GLN A 44 -3.69 -3.08 -8.77
N MET A 45 -3.50 -2.36 -7.66
CA MET A 45 -4.55 -1.54 -7.05
C MET A 45 -4.48 -0.06 -7.48
N VAL A 46 -3.79 0.22 -8.58
CA VAL A 46 -3.77 1.57 -9.17
C VAL A 46 -5.15 1.89 -9.71
N GLU A 47 -5.67 3.06 -9.36
CA GLU A 47 -6.97 3.52 -9.85
C GLU A 47 -6.96 3.70 -11.35
N THR A 48 -8.06 3.30 -11.98
CA THR A 48 -8.24 3.40 -13.44
C THR A 48 -9.52 4.17 -13.74
N THR A 49 -9.46 5.07 -14.72
CA THR A 49 -10.63 5.86 -15.14
C THR A 49 -10.74 5.93 -16.66
N GLY A 50 -11.95 6.17 -17.13
CA GLY A 50 -12.22 6.54 -18.52
C GLY A 50 -12.25 5.42 -19.55
N SER A 51 -12.44 5.86 -20.81
CA SER A 51 -12.33 5.03 -22.01
C SER A 51 -11.74 5.90 -23.14
N PRO A 52 -10.48 5.72 -23.55
CA PRO A 52 -9.56 4.64 -23.15
C PRO A 52 -9.23 4.67 -21.64
N VAL A 53 -8.80 3.52 -21.12
CA VAL A 53 -8.46 3.38 -19.70
C VAL A 53 -7.20 4.17 -19.40
N ALA A 54 -7.29 5.10 -18.45
CA ALA A 54 -6.15 5.82 -17.89
C ALA A 54 -5.77 5.24 -16.52
N TYR A 55 -4.49 5.05 -16.29
CA TYR A 55 -3.92 4.57 -15.02
C TYR A 55 -3.32 5.74 -14.24
N HIS A 56 -3.77 5.93 -13.00
CA HIS A 56 -3.35 7.03 -12.12
C HIS A 56 -2.16 6.62 -11.25
N ASN A 57 -0.95 6.78 -11.77
CA ASN A 57 0.27 6.47 -11.05
C ASN A 57 0.67 7.63 -10.13
N LEU A 58 1.18 7.33 -8.94
CA LEU A 58 1.59 8.33 -7.97
C LEU A 58 3.11 8.33 -7.77
N ALA A 59 3.72 9.51 -7.90
CA ALA A 59 5.10 9.76 -7.50
C ALA A 59 5.10 10.68 -6.27
N TYR A 60 5.67 10.23 -5.15
CA TYR A 60 5.64 10.98 -3.91
C TYR A 60 6.90 10.77 -3.07
N THR A 61 7.17 11.72 -2.19
CA THR A 61 8.24 11.61 -1.19
C THR A 61 7.69 11.06 0.13
N LYS A 62 8.54 10.52 0.98
CA LYS A 62 8.19 9.89 2.26
C LYS A 62 7.25 10.74 3.15
N ASN A 63 7.33 12.07 3.07
CA ASN A 63 6.54 12.97 3.91
C ASN A 63 5.31 13.57 3.19
N ALA A 64 4.96 13.07 2.01
CA ALA A 64 3.79 13.53 1.26
C ALA A 64 2.48 12.99 1.82
N LEU A 65 2.50 11.73 2.25
CA LEU A 65 1.34 11.00 2.74
C LEU A 65 1.56 10.56 4.19
N VAL A 66 0.49 10.55 4.96
CA VAL A 66 0.46 9.98 6.31
C VAL A 66 -0.61 8.91 6.40
N LEU A 67 -0.25 7.80 7.00
CA LEU A 67 -1.17 6.76 7.47
C LEU A 67 -1.18 6.84 8.99
N ALA A 68 -2.36 7.04 9.59
CA ALA A 68 -2.55 7.03 11.02
C ALA A 68 -3.51 5.90 11.41
N SER A 69 -3.18 5.17 12.45
CA SER A 69 -4.03 4.13 13.02
C SER A 69 -4.22 4.37 14.51
N ARG A 70 -5.41 4.03 15.01
CA ARG A 70 -5.74 4.08 16.43
C ARG A 70 -6.46 2.80 16.84
N PRO A 71 -6.09 2.18 17.96
CA PRO A 71 -6.83 1.03 18.48
C PRO A 71 -8.25 1.45 18.87
N LEU A 72 -9.23 0.65 18.47
CA LEU A 72 -10.61 0.81 18.89
C LEU A 72 -10.77 0.38 20.35
N PRO A 73 -11.55 1.10 21.15
CA PRO A 73 -11.83 0.72 22.54
C PRO A 73 -12.67 -0.56 22.61
N LYS A 74 -12.69 -1.20 23.77
CA LYS A 74 -13.61 -2.30 24.05
C LYS A 74 -15.05 -1.75 24.04
N PRO A 75 -15.99 -2.40 23.33
CA PRO A 75 -17.39 -1.99 23.38
C PRO A 75 -17.97 -2.15 24.78
N GLU A 76 -18.81 -1.21 25.20
CA GLU A 76 -19.52 -1.30 26.49
C GLU A 76 -20.42 -2.55 26.50
N GLY A 77 -20.44 -3.26 27.65
CA GLY A 77 -21.25 -4.46 27.82
C GLY A 77 -20.72 -5.70 27.10
N PHE A 78 -19.59 -5.62 26.41
CA PHE A 78 -19.04 -6.79 25.71
C PHE A 78 -18.50 -7.83 26.70
N GLY A 79 -19.13 -9.00 26.74
CA GLY A 79 -18.80 -10.11 27.65
C GLY A 79 -17.78 -11.12 27.10
N GLY A 80 -17.32 -10.94 25.87
CA GLY A 80 -16.35 -11.81 25.23
C GLY A 80 -14.90 -11.43 25.49
N ASN A 81 -14.00 -12.19 24.88
CA ASN A 81 -12.56 -11.90 24.90
C ASN A 81 -12.23 -10.71 23.99
N PHE A 82 -11.41 -9.82 24.50
CA PHE A 82 -10.95 -8.60 23.82
C PHE A 82 -9.43 -8.57 23.81
N ALA A 83 -8.84 -8.28 22.66
CA ALA A 83 -7.41 -8.05 22.52
C ALA A 83 -7.13 -6.93 21.51
N VAL A 84 -6.05 -6.21 21.73
CA VAL A 84 -5.48 -5.25 20.77
C VAL A 84 -4.05 -5.68 20.48
N VAL A 85 -3.76 -5.83 19.21
CA VAL A 85 -2.41 -6.13 18.70
C VAL A 85 -1.89 -4.90 17.97
N ASN A 86 -0.73 -4.43 18.39
CA ASN A 86 -0.05 -3.32 17.75
C ASN A 86 1.17 -3.84 17.01
N ASP A 87 1.31 -3.49 15.74
CA ASP A 87 2.53 -3.72 14.98
C ASP A 87 3.31 -2.40 14.87
N PRO A 88 4.41 -2.25 15.62
CA PRO A 88 5.19 -1.01 15.62
C PRO A 88 5.95 -0.79 14.30
N SER A 89 6.15 -1.83 13.49
CA SER A 89 6.91 -1.74 12.22
C SER A 89 6.13 -0.99 11.15
N ILE A 90 4.82 -1.17 11.11
CA ILE A 90 3.91 -0.52 10.16
C ILE A 90 3.01 0.52 10.80
N GLY A 91 3.05 0.65 12.14
CA GLY A 91 2.25 1.61 12.90
C GLY A 91 0.74 1.33 12.89
N LEU A 92 0.33 0.07 12.68
CA LEU A 92 -1.06 -0.34 12.67
C LEU A 92 -1.47 -1.02 13.97
N SER A 93 -2.71 -0.75 14.39
CA SER A 93 -3.33 -1.35 15.57
C SER A 93 -4.60 -2.08 15.17
N VAL A 94 -4.67 -3.36 15.47
CA VAL A 94 -5.81 -4.22 15.16
C VAL A 94 -6.51 -4.64 16.44
N ARG A 95 -7.83 -4.49 16.48
CA ARG A 95 -8.68 -4.98 17.56
C ARG A 95 -9.26 -6.33 17.16
N THR A 96 -9.24 -7.28 18.11
CA THR A 96 -9.88 -8.58 17.98
C THR A 96 -10.92 -8.75 19.07
N LEU A 97 -12.11 -9.20 18.68
CA LEU A 97 -13.22 -9.54 19.56
C LEU A 97 -13.60 -10.99 19.30
N PHE A 98 -13.68 -11.78 20.35
CA PHE A 98 -14.07 -13.18 20.26
C PHE A 98 -15.17 -13.47 21.29
N TRP A 99 -16.31 -14.00 20.81
CA TRP A 99 -17.44 -14.35 21.68
C TRP A 99 -18.25 -15.49 21.10
N TYR A 100 -19.11 -16.04 21.93
CA TYR A 100 -20.13 -17.00 21.51
C TYR A 100 -21.43 -16.26 21.17
N ASN A 101 -21.94 -16.46 19.96
CA ASN A 101 -23.22 -15.92 19.54
C ASN A 101 -24.30 -17.01 19.71
N ALA A 102 -25.21 -16.80 20.67
CA ALA A 102 -26.26 -17.79 21.00
C ALA A 102 -27.31 -17.90 19.88
N ASP A 103 -27.58 -16.83 19.13
CA ASP A 103 -28.56 -16.85 18.05
C ASP A 103 -28.10 -17.67 16.85
N LEU A 104 -26.79 -17.69 16.61
CA LEU A 104 -26.17 -18.50 15.55
C LEU A 104 -25.64 -19.84 16.03
N GLY A 105 -25.62 -20.09 17.35
CA GLY A 105 -25.04 -21.30 17.93
C GLY A 105 -23.54 -21.49 17.63
N ALA A 106 -22.80 -20.38 17.38
CA ALA A 106 -21.43 -20.45 16.91
C ALA A 106 -20.53 -19.40 17.59
N HIS A 107 -19.23 -19.70 17.62
CA HIS A 107 -18.21 -18.73 18.00
C HIS A 107 -17.96 -17.74 16.86
N GLN A 108 -17.92 -16.47 17.21
CA GLN A 108 -17.62 -15.38 16.28
C GLN A 108 -16.30 -14.70 16.63
N LEU A 109 -15.51 -14.42 15.60
CA LEU A 109 -14.30 -13.60 15.66
C LEU A 109 -14.51 -12.36 14.79
N THR A 110 -14.37 -11.18 15.39
CA THR A 110 -14.33 -9.92 14.64
C THR A 110 -12.93 -9.34 14.73
N ILE A 111 -12.41 -8.92 13.58
CA ILE A 111 -11.12 -8.24 13.46
C ILE A 111 -11.39 -6.86 12.88
N ASP A 112 -11.09 -5.82 13.64
CA ASP A 112 -11.35 -4.43 13.27
C ASP A 112 -10.05 -3.64 13.18
N LEU A 113 -9.98 -2.79 12.16
CA LEU A 113 -8.90 -1.85 11.95
C LEU A 113 -9.49 -0.45 11.75
N LEU A 114 -9.04 0.51 12.56
CA LEU A 114 -9.34 1.93 12.37
C LEU A 114 -8.10 2.63 11.85
N PHE A 115 -8.17 3.14 10.65
CA PHE A 115 -7.09 3.90 10.04
C PHE A 115 -7.61 5.11 9.27
N GLY A 116 -6.74 6.07 9.06
CA GLY A 116 -6.99 7.21 8.21
C GLY A 116 -5.75 7.53 7.37
N VAL A 117 -5.97 8.00 6.16
CA VAL A 117 -4.92 8.45 5.24
C VAL A 117 -5.17 9.92 4.92
N ALA A 118 -4.11 10.70 4.92
CA ALA A 118 -4.18 12.11 4.54
C ALA A 118 -2.93 12.54 3.76
N VAL A 119 -3.13 13.51 2.88
CA VAL A 119 -2.03 14.20 2.22
C VAL A 119 -1.51 15.30 3.15
N LEU A 120 -0.26 15.22 3.57
CA LEU A 120 0.37 16.23 4.42
C LEU A 120 0.88 17.43 3.61
N ASP A 121 1.56 17.17 2.52
CA ASP A 121 2.11 18.22 1.67
C ASP A 121 1.83 17.90 0.18
N PRO A 122 0.84 18.56 -0.43
CA PRO A 122 0.46 18.31 -1.82
C PRO A 122 1.55 18.68 -2.83
N ARG A 123 2.55 19.49 -2.44
CA ARG A 123 3.69 19.84 -3.32
C ARG A 123 4.69 18.70 -3.48
N ARG A 124 4.56 17.65 -2.68
CA ARG A 124 5.45 16.49 -2.65
C ARG A 124 4.84 15.23 -3.27
N ILE A 125 3.70 15.38 -3.94
CA ILE A 125 3.01 14.32 -4.64
C ILE A 125 2.66 14.80 -6.05
N VAL A 126 2.88 13.93 -7.02
CA VAL A 126 2.53 14.18 -8.42
C VAL A 126 1.82 12.94 -8.93
N GLU A 127 0.71 13.16 -9.59
CA GLU A 127 -0.02 12.15 -10.33
C GLU A 127 0.49 12.09 -11.76
N LEU A 128 0.71 10.89 -12.26
CA LEU A 128 1.17 10.59 -13.60
C LEU A 128 0.13 9.68 -14.25
N GLU A 129 -0.56 10.19 -15.25
CA GLU A 129 -1.49 9.41 -16.05
C GLU A 129 -0.74 8.66 -17.16
N SER A 130 -1.08 7.39 -17.36
CA SER A 130 -0.65 6.57 -18.51
C SER A 130 -1.86 5.94 -19.17
N PHE A 131 -1.83 5.81 -20.50
CA PHE A 131 -2.92 5.31 -21.32
C PHE A 131 -2.53 4.02 -21.99
#